data_dafa5b02ed545aa95892b419471c5dc3
#
_entry.id   dafa5b02ed545aa95892b419471c5dc3
#
_cell.length_a   1.000
_cell.length_b   1.000
_cell.length_c   1.000
_cell.angle_alpha   90.00
_cell.angle_beta   90.00
_cell.angle_gamma   90.00
#
_symmetry.space_group_name_H-M   'P 1'
#
loop_
_entity.id
_entity.type
_entity.pdbx_description
1 polymer ?
#
loop_
_entity_poly.entity_id
_entity_poly.type
_entity_poly.pdbx_seq_one_letter_code
_entity_poly.pdbx_strand_id
1 'polypeptide(L)'
;MMLSWTQVLFVTVVLLTGLERLFELRVSKRHASMAFRAGGVEFGRGHFPAMVALHTSLLIGAVVEVIALDRPFLGVFSWVMLVITALCQVARYWIIWALGPQWNTRVIVIPGASLVRRGPYRFDWLRHPNYWVVGIEGVALPLIHMAWITAMSFTILNLILLLGYRIPTENRALASLK
;
A
#
# COMPACT_ATOMS: atom_id res chain seq x y z
N MET A 1 18.07 -20.78 17.23
CA MET A 1 17.37 -21.40 16.08
C MET A 1 17.88 -20.72 14.84
N MET A 2 18.51 -21.48 13.90
CA MET A 2 18.97 -20.89 12.63
C MET A 2 17.77 -20.81 11.67
N LEU A 3 17.58 -19.63 11.04
CA LEU A 3 16.55 -19.45 10.03
C LEU A 3 16.86 -20.31 8.81
N SER A 4 15.82 -20.90 8.20
CA SER A 4 15.95 -21.55 6.89
C SER A 4 16.26 -20.51 5.82
N TRP A 5 16.81 -20.93 4.68
CA TRP A 5 17.10 -20.01 3.56
C TRP A 5 15.83 -19.33 3.03
N THR A 6 14.68 -20.04 3.05
CA THR A 6 13.39 -19.46 2.63
C THR A 6 12.87 -18.42 3.60
N GLN A 7 13.08 -18.61 4.92
CA GLN A 7 12.78 -17.61 5.94
C GLN A 7 13.66 -16.36 5.78
N VAL A 8 14.96 -16.56 5.50
CA VAL A 8 15.87 -15.43 5.21
C VAL A 8 15.42 -14.66 3.96
N LEU A 9 15.07 -15.37 2.87
CA LEU A 9 14.50 -14.75 1.67
C LEU A 9 13.25 -13.94 2.00
N PHE A 10 12.31 -14.53 2.75
CA PHE A 10 11.07 -13.87 3.14
C PHE A 10 11.32 -12.59 3.95
N VAL A 11 12.14 -12.69 5.00
CA VAL A 11 12.52 -11.51 5.83
C VAL A 11 13.16 -10.43 4.99
N THR A 12 14.02 -10.82 4.04
CA THR A 12 14.65 -9.86 3.11
C THR A 12 13.60 -9.15 2.25
N VAL A 13 12.64 -9.87 1.69
CA VAL A 13 11.54 -9.27 0.90
C VAL A 13 10.72 -8.31 1.77
N VAL A 14 10.38 -8.69 3.01
CA VAL A 14 9.63 -7.82 3.94
C VAL A 14 10.42 -6.55 4.28
N LEU A 15 11.73 -6.68 4.54
CA LEU A 15 12.59 -5.52 4.82
C LEU A 15 12.71 -4.58 3.62
N LEU A 16 12.87 -5.12 2.41
CA LEU A 16 12.91 -4.32 1.18
C LEU A 16 11.58 -3.58 0.98
N THR A 17 10.45 -4.26 1.18
CA THR A 17 9.13 -3.63 1.14
C THR A 17 9.01 -2.52 2.20
N GLY A 18 9.50 -2.74 3.41
CA GLY A 18 9.53 -1.73 4.46
C GLY A 18 10.37 -0.49 4.10
N LEU A 19 11.56 -0.70 3.53
CA LEU A 19 12.41 0.38 3.04
C LEU A 19 11.73 1.19 1.92
N GLU A 20 11.05 0.49 1.01
CA GLU A 20 10.26 1.11 -0.04
C GLU A 20 9.13 1.99 0.55
N ARG A 21 8.39 1.51 1.57
CA ARG A 21 7.36 2.32 2.25
C ARG A 21 7.96 3.58 2.89
N LEU A 22 9.14 3.48 3.49
CA LEU A 22 9.83 4.65 4.05
C LEU A 22 10.22 5.65 2.95
N PHE A 23 10.69 5.16 1.81
CA PHE A 23 10.98 6.02 0.65
C PHE A 23 9.72 6.71 0.14
N GLU A 24 8.63 5.98 -0.04
CA GLU A 24 7.32 6.52 -0.44
C GLU A 24 6.85 7.62 0.52
N LEU A 25 6.99 7.43 1.83
CA LEU A 25 6.63 8.45 2.82
C LEU A 25 7.45 9.75 2.66
N ARG A 26 8.76 9.62 2.31
CA ARG A 26 9.59 10.80 2.01
C ARG A 26 9.13 11.52 0.76
N VAL A 27 8.86 10.78 -0.32
CA VAL A 27 8.33 11.33 -1.57
C VAL A 27 6.97 12.01 -1.33
N SER A 28 6.07 11.32 -0.62
CA SER A 28 4.76 11.86 -0.25
C SER A 28 4.86 13.15 0.56
N LYS A 29 5.78 13.22 1.54
CA LYS A 29 6.01 14.44 2.32
C LYS A 29 6.46 15.62 1.44
N ARG A 30 7.32 15.36 0.45
CA ARG A 30 7.77 16.35 -0.52
C ARG A 30 6.61 16.83 -1.40
N HIS A 31 5.82 15.90 -1.95
CA HIS A 31 4.64 16.22 -2.77
C HIS A 31 3.58 16.98 -1.98
N ALA A 32 3.32 16.59 -0.71
CA ALA A 32 2.41 17.32 0.16
C ALA A 32 2.85 18.78 0.37
N SER A 33 4.15 19.01 0.61
CA SER A 33 4.69 20.37 0.73
C SER A 33 4.47 21.19 -0.53
N MET A 34 4.68 20.61 -1.72
CA MET A 34 4.42 21.30 -3.01
C MET A 34 2.92 21.58 -3.19
N ALA A 35 2.07 20.60 -2.87
CA ALA A 35 0.62 20.76 -2.97
C ALA A 35 0.11 21.89 -2.06
N PHE A 36 0.57 21.96 -0.80
CA PHE A 36 0.17 23.03 0.12
C PHE A 36 0.63 24.42 -0.34
N ARG A 37 1.82 24.55 -0.94
CA ARG A 37 2.28 25.81 -1.53
C ARG A 37 1.42 26.25 -2.73
N ALA A 38 0.80 25.30 -3.40
CA ALA A 38 -0.13 25.55 -4.51
C ALA A 38 -1.60 25.71 -4.04
N GLY A 39 -1.85 25.93 -2.74
CA GLY A 39 -3.19 26.10 -2.19
C GLY A 39 -3.93 24.78 -1.96
N GLY A 40 -3.23 23.64 -1.89
CA GLY A 40 -3.82 22.33 -1.65
C GLY A 40 -4.50 22.21 -0.29
N VAL A 41 -5.61 21.51 -0.26
CA VAL A 41 -6.41 21.23 0.95
C VAL A 41 -6.33 19.75 1.28
N GLU A 42 -6.03 19.43 2.55
CA GLU A 42 -5.96 18.04 3.04
C GLU A 42 -7.30 17.61 3.63
N PHE A 43 -7.76 16.44 3.20
CA PHE A 43 -8.98 15.79 3.70
C PHE A 43 -8.62 14.57 4.54
N GLY A 44 -9.37 14.32 5.62
CA GLY A 44 -9.28 13.08 6.40
C GLY A 44 -7.95 12.85 7.11
N ARG A 45 -7.35 13.87 7.72
CA ARG A 45 -6.10 13.75 8.51
C ARG A 45 -6.12 12.63 9.55
N GLY A 46 -7.27 12.41 10.18
CA GLY A 46 -7.39 11.51 11.34
C GLY A 46 -7.13 10.04 11.04
N HIS A 47 -7.36 9.56 9.80
CA HIS A 47 -7.17 8.15 9.47
C HIS A 47 -5.74 7.80 8.99
N PHE A 48 -4.91 8.78 8.68
CA PHE A 48 -3.55 8.54 8.18
C PHE A 48 -2.65 7.78 9.18
N PRO A 49 -2.60 8.12 10.48
CA PRO A 49 -1.82 7.35 11.45
C PRO A 49 -2.27 5.90 11.56
N ALA A 50 -3.59 5.64 11.52
CA ALA A 50 -4.12 4.28 11.55
C ALA A 50 -3.69 3.47 10.33
N MET A 51 -3.65 4.07 9.14
CA MET A 51 -3.14 3.43 7.93
C MET A 51 -1.65 3.09 8.06
N VAL A 52 -0.83 4.01 8.57
CA VAL A 52 0.61 3.76 8.80
C VAL A 52 0.80 2.61 9.80
N ALA A 53 0.07 2.65 10.92
CA ALA A 53 0.12 1.60 11.93
C ALA A 53 -0.28 0.23 11.36
N LEU A 54 -1.36 0.17 10.57
CA LEU A 54 -1.83 -1.07 9.95
C LEU A 54 -0.80 -1.67 9.00
N HIS A 55 -0.17 -0.87 8.13
CA HIS A 55 0.87 -1.35 7.21
C HIS A 55 2.15 -1.76 7.93
N THR A 56 2.52 -1.05 8.99
CA THR A 56 3.66 -1.45 9.84
C THR A 56 3.36 -2.77 10.55
N SER A 57 2.14 -2.94 11.07
CA SER A 57 1.70 -4.18 11.71
C SER A 57 1.66 -5.36 10.73
N LEU A 58 1.31 -5.14 9.44
CA LEU A 58 1.41 -6.16 8.41
C LEU A 58 2.84 -6.70 8.28
N LEU A 59 3.83 -5.81 8.15
CA LEU A 59 5.23 -6.21 7.95
C LEU A 59 5.81 -6.92 9.19
N ILE A 60 5.58 -6.34 10.37
CA ILE A 60 6.06 -6.95 11.63
C ILE A 60 5.32 -8.25 11.91
N GLY A 61 4.00 -8.25 11.80
CA GLY A 61 3.15 -9.41 12.06
C GLY A 61 3.50 -10.60 11.16
N ALA A 62 3.74 -10.34 9.87
CA ALA A 62 4.13 -11.38 8.92
C ALA A 62 5.46 -12.04 9.32
N VAL A 63 6.48 -11.26 9.69
CA VAL A 63 7.77 -11.80 10.16
C VAL A 63 7.60 -12.56 11.46
N VAL A 64 6.90 -11.98 12.44
CA VAL A 64 6.66 -12.62 13.75
C VAL A 64 5.90 -13.94 13.58
N GLU A 65 4.83 -13.95 12.78
CA GLU A 65 4.04 -15.16 12.55
C GLU A 65 4.87 -16.26 11.89
N VAL A 66 5.67 -15.92 10.86
CA VAL A 66 6.51 -16.89 10.15
C VAL A 66 7.54 -17.51 11.08
N ILE A 67 8.21 -16.70 11.90
CA ILE A 67 9.29 -17.17 12.76
C ILE A 67 8.74 -17.89 14.01
N ALA A 68 7.72 -17.31 14.68
CA ALA A 68 7.19 -17.84 15.93
C ALA A 68 6.38 -19.12 15.74
N LEU A 69 5.70 -19.27 14.59
CA LEU A 69 4.86 -20.44 14.29
C LEU A 69 5.49 -21.39 13.27
N ASP A 70 6.76 -21.14 12.90
CA ASP A 70 7.51 -21.93 11.90
C ASP A 70 6.68 -22.20 10.63
N ARG A 71 6.10 -21.14 10.07
CA ARG A 71 5.20 -21.25 8.92
C ARG A 71 5.92 -21.84 7.71
N PRO A 72 5.29 -22.77 6.96
CA PRO A 72 5.94 -23.44 5.85
C PRO A 72 6.06 -22.58 4.60
N PHE A 73 7.10 -22.88 3.80
CA PHE A 73 7.21 -22.45 2.42
C PHE A 73 6.66 -23.55 1.52
N LEU A 74 5.52 -23.31 0.86
CA LEU A 74 4.78 -24.33 0.10
C LEU A 74 5.18 -24.37 -1.40
N GLY A 75 6.49 -24.48 -1.68
CA GLY A 75 7.01 -24.69 -3.03
C GLY A 75 6.41 -23.72 -4.06
N VAL A 76 5.73 -24.26 -5.09
CA VAL A 76 5.17 -23.46 -6.19
C VAL A 76 4.22 -22.36 -5.71
N PHE A 77 3.37 -22.65 -4.73
CA PHE A 77 2.44 -21.64 -4.17
C PHE A 77 3.18 -20.41 -3.64
N SER A 78 4.21 -20.63 -2.84
CA SER A 78 5.01 -19.55 -2.25
C SER A 78 5.74 -18.72 -3.31
N TRP A 79 6.26 -19.37 -4.35
CA TRP A 79 6.85 -18.67 -5.50
C TRP A 79 5.84 -17.83 -6.27
N VAL A 80 4.62 -18.32 -6.46
CA VAL A 80 3.52 -17.56 -7.08
C VAL A 80 3.21 -16.32 -6.23
N MET A 81 3.10 -16.46 -4.90
CA MET A 81 2.86 -15.33 -4.00
C MET A 81 3.99 -14.29 -4.04
N LEU A 82 5.24 -14.75 -4.13
CA LEU A 82 6.40 -13.87 -4.29
C LEU A 82 6.33 -13.09 -5.62
N VAL A 83 5.99 -13.75 -6.73
CA VAL A 83 5.82 -13.09 -8.03
C VAL A 83 4.69 -12.07 -7.99
N ILE A 84 3.55 -12.42 -7.40
CA ILE A 84 2.42 -11.47 -7.23
C ILE A 84 2.86 -10.26 -6.40
N THR A 85 3.60 -10.47 -5.31
CA THR A 85 4.15 -9.38 -4.49
C THR A 85 5.06 -8.47 -5.32
N ALA A 86 5.97 -9.04 -6.12
CA ALA A 86 6.84 -8.27 -7.01
C ALA A 86 6.05 -7.49 -8.07
N LEU A 87 5.02 -8.08 -8.66
CA LEU A 87 4.13 -7.39 -9.60
C LEU A 87 3.36 -6.25 -8.93
N CYS A 88 2.97 -6.39 -7.67
CA CYS A 88 2.37 -5.30 -6.90
C CYS A 88 3.33 -4.11 -6.75
N GLN A 89 4.63 -4.36 -6.52
CA GLN A 89 5.62 -3.27 -6.47
C GLN A 89 5.74 -2.57 -7.83
N VAL A 90 5.83 -3.31 -8.92
CA VAL A 90 5.87 -2.73 -10.26
C VAL A 90 4.62 -1.87 -10.55
N ALA A 91 3.43 -2.40 -10.23
CA ALA A 91 2.17 -1.68 -10.40
C ALA A 91 2.14 -0.40 -9.54
N ARG A 92 2.66 -0.45 -8.33
CA ARG A 92 2.74 0.69 -7.42
C ARG A 92 3.64 1.80 -7.95
N TYR A 93 4.84 1.46 -8.44
CA TYR A 93 5.70 2.45 -9.10
C TYR A 93 5.06 3.05 -10.35
N TRP A 94 4.33 2.25 -11.13
CA TRP A 94 3.57 2.74 -12.27
C TRP A 94 2.49 3.76 -11.85
N ILE A 95 1.77 3.51 -10.74
CA ILE A 95 0.78 4.42 -10.16
C ILE A 95 1.44 5.73 -9.71
N ILE A 96 2.56 5.64 -8.96
CA ILE A 96 3.30 6.80 -8.46
C ILE A 96 3.79 7.66 -9.64
N TRP A 97 4.37 7.02 -10.65
CA TRP A 97 4.84 7.70 -11.85
C TRP A 97 3.69 8.35 -12.64
N ALA A 98 2.56 7.68 -12.78
CA ALA A 98 1.40 8.19 -13.48
C ALA A 98 0.82 9.44 -12.81
N LEU A 99 0.73 9.49 -11.49
CA LEU A 99 0.25 10.66 -10.74
C LEU A 99 1.31 11.75 -10.60
N GLY A 100 2.60 11.40 -10.64
CA GLY A 100 3.69 12.34 -10.48
C GLY A 100 3.54 13.18 -9.20
N PRO A 101 3.67 14.54 -9.28
CA PRO A 101 3.55 15.39 -8.10
C PRO A 101 2.19 15.37 -7.39
N GLN A 102 1.13 14.90 -8.06
CA GLN A 102 -0.19 14.72 -7.43
C GLN A 102 -0.28 13.45 -6.58
N TRP A 103 0.68 12.51 -6.71
CA TRP A 103 0.70 11.33 -5.88
C TRP A 103 1.03 11.66 -4.43
N ASN A 104 0.20 11.16 -3.51
CA ASN A 104 0.41 11.35 -2.08
C ASN A 104 -0.18 10.19 -1.28
N THR A 105 0.40 9.86 -0.15
CA THR A 105 -0.18 8.91 0.83
C THR A 105 -1.35 9.53 1.58
N ARG A 106 -1.43 10.85 1.64
CA ARG A 106 -2.56 11.62 2.19
C ARG A 106 -3.55 11.97 1.09
N VAL A 107 -4.76 12.37 1.46
CA VAL A 107 -5.73 12.92 0.51
C VAL A 107 -5.56 14.43 0.47
N ILE A 108 -4.83 14.93 -0.52
CA ILE A 108 -4.59 16.36 -0.73
C ILE A 108 -5.07 16.70 -2.14
N VAL A 109 -5.91 17.71 -2.24
CA VAL A 109 -6.47 18.18 -3.51
C VAL A 109 -6.11 19.64 -3.71
N ILE A 110 -5.66 20.01 -4.90
CA ILE A 110 -5.38 21.40 -5.29
C ILE A 110 -6.59 21.92 -6.04
N PRO A 111 -7.31 22.95 -5.54
CA PRO A 111 -8.45 23.52 -6.23
C PRO A 111 -8.09 23.96 -7.66
N GLY A 112 -8.93 23.61 -8.62
CA GLY A 112 -8.69 23.94 -10.05
C GLY A 112 -7.68 23.04 -10.76
N ALA A 113 -7.03 22.08 -10.06
CA ALA A 113 -6.15 21.13 -10.73
C ALA A 113 -6.93 20.10 -11.54
N SER A 114 -6.44 19.80 -12.75
CA SER A 114 -7.04 18.77 -13.60
C SER A 114 -6.78 17.36 -13.03
N LEU A 115 -7.79 16.48 -13.15
CA LEU A 115 -7.64 15.07 -12.82
C LEU A 115 -6.66 14.38 -13.77
N VAL A 116 -5.76 13.58 -13.20
CA VAL A 116 -4.82 12.78 -14.00
C VAL A 116 -5.57 11.65 -14.71
N ARG A 117 -5.46 11.61 -16.05
CA ARG A 117 -6.05 10.56 -16.91
C ARG A 117 -4.97 9.81 -17.69
N ARG A 118 -3.88 9.43 -17.03
CA ARG A 118 -2.78 8.64 -17.64
C ARG A 118 -2.44 7.40 -16.82
N GLY A 119 -1.69 6.46 -17.42
CA GLY A 119 -1.37 5.19 -16.77
C GLY A 119 -2.63 4.42 -16.41
N PRO A 120 -2.73 3.84 -15.20
CA PRO A 120 -3.91 3.10 -14.77
C PRO A 120 -5.16 3.98 -14.62
N TYR A 121 -5.01 5.29 -14.42
CA TYR A 121 -6.12 6.25 -14.26
C TYR A 121 -6.82 6.64 -15.58
N ARG A 122 -6.37 6.11 -16.72
CA ARG A 122 -7.09 6.25 -18.00
C ARG A 122 -8.34 5.37 -18.10
N PHE A 123 -8.41 4.34 -17.23
CA PHE A 123 -9.51 3.38 -17.23
C PHE A 123 -10.58 3.82 -16.21
N ASP A 124 -11.78 4.21 -16.69
CA ASP A 124 -12.86 4.72 -15.82
C ASP A 124 -13.37 3.69 -14.82
N TRP A 125 -13.24 2.37 -15.12
CA TRP A 125 -13.59 1.29 -14.21
C TRP A 125 -12.56 1.10 -13.07
N LEU A 126 -11.33 1.58 -13.23
CA LEU A 126 -10.26 1.45 -12.25
C LEU A 126 -10.02 2.78 -11.51
N ARG A 127 -11.03 3.26 -10.79
CA ARG A 127 -10.97 4.57 -10.11
C ARG A 127 -9.91 4.67 -9.03
N HIS A 128 -9.62 3.56 -8.36
CA HIS A 128 -8.71 3.51 -7.21
C HIS A 128 -7.65 2.40 -7.37
N PRO A 129 -6.78 2.46 -8.39
CA PRO A 129 -5.84 1.36 -8.70
C PRO A 129 -4.91 1.04 -7.53
N ASN A 130 -4.50 2.05 -6.76
CA ASN A 130 -3.63 1.85 -5.61
C ASN A 130 -4.27 0.97 -4.52
N TYR A 131 -5.58 1.01 -4.33
CA TYR A 131 -6.24 0.20 -3.30
C TYR A 131 -6.30 -1.27 -3.67
N TRP A 132 -6.44 -1.57 -4.96
CA TRP A 132 -6.31 -2.94 -5.46
C TRP A 132 -4.90 -3.49 -5.23
N VAL A 133 -3.87 -2.71 -5.56
CA VAL A 133 -2.47 -3.11 -5.34
C VAL A 133 -2.21 -3.37 -3.86
N VAL A 134 -2.64 -2.46 -2.97
CA VAL A 134 -2.49 -2.62 -1.51
C VAL A 134 -3.23 -3.86 -1.00
N GLY A 135 -4.44 -4.11 -1.47
CA GLY A 135 -5.23 -5.29 -1.06
C GLY A 135 -4.56 -6.60 -1.49
N ILE A 136 -4.12 -6.69 -2.75
CA ILE A 136 -3.46 -7.89 -3.29
C ILE A 136 -2.12 -8.11 -2.58
N GLU A 137 -1.31 -7.07 -2.41
CA GLU A 137 -0.02 -7.13 -1.70
C GLU A 137 -0.20 -7.59 -0.25
N GLY A 138 -1.21 -7.04 0.45
CA GLY A 138 -1.51 -7.38 1.84
C GLY A 138 -1.88 -8.84 2.06
N VAL A 139 -2.34 -9.53 1.01
CA VAL A 139 -2.58 -10.98 1.01
C VAL A 139 -1.35 -11.73 0.54
N ALA A 140 -0.76 -11.33 -0.61
CA ALA A 140 0.29 -12.09 -1.26
C ALA A 140 1.60 -12.11 -0.44
N LEU A 141 2.01 -10.97 0.12
CA LEU A 141 3.25 -10.86 0.89
C LEU A 141 3.30 -11.81 2.09
N PRO A 142 2.31 -11.83 3.02
CA PRO A 142 2.34 -12.78 4.13
C PRO A 142 2.22 -14.23 3.68
N LEU A 143 1.47 -14.51 2.61
CA LEU A 143 1.25 -15.86 2.11
C LEU A 143 2.46 -16.45 1.39
N ILE A 144 3.55 -15.71 1.16
CA ILE A 144 4.84 -16.28 0.71
C ILE A 144 5.29 -17.38 1.68
N HIS A 145 5.06 -17.20 2.98
CA HIS A 145 5.38 -18.16 4.04
C HIS A 145 4.15 -18.52 4.90
N MET A 146 2.97 -18.57 4.28
CA MET A 146 1.72 -18.99 4.93
C MET A 146 1.39 -18.26 6.25
N ALA A 147 1.76 -16.97 6.37
CA ALA A 147 1.34 -16.12 7.48
C ALA A 147 -0.12 -15.66 7.27
N TRP A 148 -1.04 -16.62 7.27
CA TRP A 148 -2.45 -16.41 6.95
C TRP A 148 -3.20 -15.62 8.03
N ILE A 149 -2.77 -15.68 9.31
CA ILE A 149 -3.38 -14.89 10.38
C ILE A 149 -3.14 -13.40 10.11
N THR A 150 -1.90 -13.04 9.79
CA THR A 150 -1.53 -11.66 9.41
C THR A 150 -2.25 -11.23 8.14
N ALA A 151 -2.31 -12.09 7.10
CA ALA A 151 -3.01 -11.79 5.85
C ALA A 151 -4.50 -11.50 6.09
N MET A 152 -5.20 -12.35 6.83
CA MET A 152 -6.63 -12.18 7.14
C MET A 152 -6.88 -10.94 8.00
N SER A 153 -6.12 -10.77 9.07
CA SER A 153 -6.25 -9.62 9.97
C SER A 153 -6.03 -8.30 9.23
N PHE A 154 -4.97 -8.22 8.42
CA PHE A 154 -4.71 -7.06 7.59
C PHE A 154 -5.84 -6.82 6.59
N THR A 155 -6.29 -7.84 5.89
CA THR A 155 -7.35 -7.70 4.87
C THR A 155 -8.63 -7.14 5.48
N ILE A 156 -9.09 -7.68 6.60
CA ILE A 156 -10.31 -7.22 7.28
C ILE A 156 -10.15 -5.76 7.71
N LEU A 157 -9.06 -5.43 8.43
CA LEU A 157 -8.82 -4.08 8.92
C LEU A 157 -8.61 -3.07 7.78
N ASN A 158 -7.91 -3.48 6.72
CA ASN A 158 -7.70 -2.64 5.55
C ASN A 158 -9.02 -2.37 4.80
N LEU A 159 -9.89 -3.36 4.64
CA LEU A 159 -11.21 -3.14 4.05
C LEU A 159 -12.05 -2.16 4.88
N ILE A 160 -12.05 -2.29 6.21
CA ILE A 160 -12.73 -1.34 7.10
C ILE A 160 -12.20 0.08 6.90
N LEU A 161 -10.87 0.26 6.88
CA LEU A 161 -10.25 1.58 6.67
C LEU A 161 -10.51 2.13 5.27
N LEU A 162 -10.42 1.31 4.24
CA LEU A 162 -10.64 1.74 2.85
C LEU A 162 -12.09 2.12 2.61
N LEU A 163 -13.03 1.22 2.90
CA LEU A 163 -14.45 1.40 2.61
C LEU A 163 -15.11 2.39 3.57
N GLY A 164 -14.74 2.34 4.85
CA GLY A 164 -15.32 3.21 5.88
C GLY A 164 -14.79 4.65 5.87
N TYR A 165 -13.51 4.83 5.52
CA TYR A 165 -12.87 6.14 5.71
C TYR A 165 -12.18 6.66 4.45
N ARG A 166 -11.31 5.87 3.82
CA ARG A 166 -10.41 6.37 2.79
C ARG A 166 -11.14 6.71 1.49
N ILE A 167 -11.92 5.77 0.95
CA ILE A 167 -12.66 5.96 -0.31
C ILE A 167 -13.71 7.07 -0.18
N PRO A 168 -14.55 7.12 0.89
CA PRO A 168 -15.49 8.23 1.08
C PRO A 168 -14.80 9.59 1.21
N THR A 169 -13.64 9.65 1.86
CA THR A 169 -12.87 10.89 2.00
C THR A 169 -12.30 11.35 0.66
N GLU A 170 -11.74 10.44 -0.13
CA GLU A 170 -11.20 10.74 -1.45
C GLU A 170 -12.30 11.17 -2.42
N ASN A 171 -13.43 10.49 -2.41
CA ASN A 171 -14.58 10.87 -3.26
C ASN A 171 -15.10 12.27 -2.92
N ARG A 172 -15.19 12.64 -1.62
CA ARG A 172 -15.55 14.00 -1.18
C ARG A 172 -14.52 15.04 -1.63
N ALA A 173 -13.23 14.72 -1.48
CA ALA A 173 -12.16 15.58 -1.91
C ALA A 173 -12.18 15.82 -3.44
N LEU A 174 -12.41 14.78 -4.24
CA LEU A 174 -12.52 14.90 -5.69
C LEU A 174 -13.79 15.64 -6.14
N ALA A 175 -14.89 15.51 -5.40
CA ALA A 175 -16.12 16.25 -5.67
C ALA A 175 -15.95 17.78 -5.48
N SER A 176 -15.04 18.22 -4.60
CA SER A 176 -14.74 19.65 -4.38
C SER A 176 -13.90 20.28 -5.49
N LEU A 177 -13.43 19.49 -6.48
CA LEU A 177 -12.73 19.99 -7.68
C LEU A 177 -13.69 20.40 -8.82
N LYS A 178 -14.97 19.99 -8.73
CA LYS A 178 -16.01 20.36 -9.68
C LYS A 178 -16.66 21.67 -9.30
#